data_b15cc018a2d3020d844dce0903aaad02
#
_entry.id   b15cc018a2d3020d844dce0903aaad02
#
_cell.length_a   1.000
_cell.length_b   1.000
_cell.length_c   1.000
_cell.angle_alpha   90.00
_cell.angle_beta   90.00
_cell.angle_gamma   90.00
#
_symmetry.space_group_name_H-M   'P 1'
#
loop_
_entity.id
_entity.type
_entity.pdbx_description
1 polymer ?
#
loop_
_entity_poly.entity_id
_entity_poly.type
_entity_poly.pdbx_seq_one_letter_code
_entity_poly.pdbx_strand_id
1 'polypeptide(L)'
;MENSQYCQLRKQYIEQQFCRLNHMQRQAVYCINGALLILAGAGSGKTSVLINRISNMVRFGDSYNSDWFPKVDGEYITALESAVKNDEKLDFETEKEISTGAIKPWNILAITFTNKAAAELRQRLSDSLGDTALDVTASTFHSLCMRILRREGEILGYGKAFTVYDTDDQKRVMKEIIKDFGIDEKFVRIKTIMNKISGYKDKLISPAEAEKHANNTLEGIVVKCYGEYQR
;
A
#
# COMPACT_ATOMS: atom_id res chain seq x y z
N MET A 1 22.95 17.62 -29.38
CA MET A 1 22.05 16.40 -29.50
C MET A 1 20.62 16.89 -29.72
N GLU A 2 19.89 16.31 -30.66
CA GLU A 2 18.46 16.62 -30.81
C GLU A 2 17.66 16.02 -29.63
N ASN A 3 16.56 16.70 -29.24
CA ASN A 3 15.71 16.24 -28.15
C ASN A 3 15.28 14.77 -28.30
N SER A 4 14.98 14.35 -29.53
CA SER A 4 14.59 12.97 -29.86
C SER A 4 15.69 11.94 -29.54
N GLN A 5 16.96 12.27 -29.86
CA GLN A 5 18.10 11.39 -29.58
C GLN A 5 18.33 11.23 -28.07
N TYR A 6 18.23 12.32 -27.31
CA TYR A 6 18.35 12.28 -25.87
C TYR A 6 17.26 11.41 -25.22
N CYS A 7 15.99 11.58 -25.62
CA CYS A 7 14.88 10.78 -25.07
C CYS A 7 15.05 9.29 -25.39
N GLN A 8 15.57 8.94 -26.57
CA GLN A 8 15.88 7.55 -26.90
C GLN A 8 17.01 6.99 -26.05
N LEU A 9 18.08 7.75 -25.83
CA LEU A 9 19.21 7.35 -25.02
C LEU A 9 18.78 7.13 -23.55
N ARG A 10 17.97 8.04 -22.99
CA ARG A 10 17.39 7.90 -21.65
C ARG A 10 16.50 6.66 -21.53
N LYS A 11 15.66 6.38 -22.53
CA LYS A 11 14.86 5.15 -22.57
C LYS A 11 15.74 3.90 -22.55
N GLN A 12 16.79 3.87 -23.34
CA GLN A 12 17.73 2.75 -23.37
C GLN A 12 18.39 2.55 -22.00
N TYR A 13 18.85 3.62 -21.35
CA TYR A 13 19.41 3.54 -20.00
C TYR A 13 18.41 2.96 -19.00
N ILE A 14 17.16 3.45 -18.98
CA ILE A 14 16.12 2.94 -18.10
C ILE A 14 15.82 1.47 -18.40
N GLU A 15 15.77 1.05 -19.67
CA GLU A 15 15.54 -0.34 -20.06
C GLU A 15 16.65 -1.27 -19.57
N GLN A 16 17.90 -0.84 -19.58
CA GLN A 16 19.03 -1.59 -19.04
C GLN A 16 18.88 -1.82 -17.54
N GLN A 17 18.39 -0.84 -16.77
CA GLN A 17 18.16 -1.00 -15.34
C GLN A 17 17.10 -2.07 -14.99
N PHE A 18 16.19 -2.37 -15.93
CA PHE A 18 15.11 -3.36 -15.77
C PHE A 18 15.22 -4.52 -16.75
N CYS A 19 16.41 -4.81 -17.28
CA CYS A 19 16.63 -5.83 -18.31
C CYS A 19 16.26 -7.26 -17.88
N ARG A 20 16.29 -7.55 -16.56
CA ARG A 20 15.92 -8.87 -15.99
C ARG A 20 14.41 -9.13 -16.00
N LEU A 21 13.59 -8.13 -16.26
CA LEU A 21 12.15 -8.25 -16.35
C LEU A 21 11.73 -8.65 -17.77
N ASN A 22 10.69 -9.47 -17.89
CA ASN A 22 10.09 -9.74 -19.19
C ASN A 22 9.31 -8.53 -19.72
N HIS A 23 8.90 -8.58 -20.98
CA HIS A 23 8.23 -7.46 -21.65
C HIS A 23 6.97 -6.95 -20.89
N MET A 24 6.08 -7.84 -20.46
CA MET A 24 4.86 -7.46 -19.73
C MET A 24 5.17 -6.85 -18.35
N GLN A 25 6.17 -7.38 -17.66
CA GLN A 25 6.63 -6.84 -16.39
C GLN A 25 7.21 -5.44 -16.56
N ARG A 26 8.03 -5.22 -17.60
CA ARG A 26 8.57 -3.87 -17.94
C ARG A 26 7.48 -2.88 -18.26
N GLN A 27 6.47 -3.26 -19.05
CA GLN A 27 5.32 -2.39 -19.32
C GLN A 27 4.62 -1.95 -18.03
N ALA A 28 4.41 -2.87 -17.09
CA ALA A 28 3.83 -2.54 -15.79
C ALA A 28 4.72 -1.62 -14.95
N VAL A 29 6.04 -1.76 -15.03
CA VAL A 29 7.01 -0.89 -14.32
C VAL A 29 7.01 0.53 -14.89
N TYR A 30 6.94 0.69 -16.19
CA TYR A 30 6.97 2.00 -16.85
C TYR A 30 5.62 2.73 -16.83
N CYS A 31 4.52 2.02 -16.63
CA CYS A 31 3.19 2.62 -16.48
C CYS A 31 3.02 3.17 -15.05
N ILE A 32 3.49 4.38 -14.78
CA ILE A 32 3.43 4.96 -13.42
C ILE A 32 2.18 5.80 -13.18
N ASN A 33 1.56 6.32 -14.21
CA ASN A 33 0.37 7.18 -14.13
C ASN A 33 -0.93 6.37 -14.24
N GLY A 34 -1.94 6.82 -13.51
CA GLY A 34 -3.28 6.22 -13.55
C GLY A 34 -3.41 4.90 -12.78
N ALA A 35 -4.60 4.31 -12.84
CA ALA A 35 -4.89 3.03 -12.20
C ALA A 35 -4.35 1.87 -13.06
N LEU A 36 -3.58 0.97 -12.45
CA LEU A 36 -3.05 -0.23 -13.08
C LEU A 36 -3.46 -1.47 -12.32
N LEU A 37 -4.16 -2.40 -12.99
CA LEU A 37 -4.45 -3.73 -12.47
C LEU A 37 -3.53 -4.76 -13.12
N ILE A 38 -2.77 -5.51 -12.30
CA ILE A 38 -1.87 -6.57 -12.77
C ILE A 38 -2.47 -7.92 -12.39
N LEU A 39 -2.95 -8.66 -13.39
CA LEU A 39 -3.45 -10.02 -13.23
C LEU A 39 -2.31 -11.01 -13.46
N ALA A 40 -1.93 -11.74 -12.43
CA ALA A 40 -0.77 -12.61 -12.49
C ALA A 40 -0.91 -13.80 -11.53
N GLY A 41 -0.56 -15.00 -12.00
CA GLY A 41 -0.60 -16.23 -11.22
C GLY A 41 0.45 -16.30 -10.11
N ALA A 42 0.42 -17.36 -9.31
CA ALA A 42 1.46 -17.61 -8.31
C ALA A 42 2.82 -17.81 -9.01
N GLY A 43 3.89 -17.29 -8.43
CA GLY A 43 5.24 -17.41 -9.01
C GLY A 43 5.55 -16.52 -10.22
N SER A 44 4.59 -15.73 -10.72
CA SER A 44 4.77 -14.87 -11.91
C SER A 44 5.63 -13.62 -11.68
N GLY A 45 6.17 -13.43 -10.48
CA GLY A 45 7.02 -12.28 -10.15
C GLY A 45 6.26 -11.00 -9.77
N LYS A 46 4.98 -11.06 -9.33
CA LYS A 46 4.20 -9.88 -8.90
C LYS A 46 4.94 -8.96 -7.94
N THR A 47 5.57 -9.52 -6.92
CA THR A 47 6.35 -8.74 -5.94
C THR A 47 7.55 -8.07 -6.61
N SER A 48 8.21 -8.75 -7.53
CA SER A 48 9.32 -8.17 -8.31
C SER A 48 8.85 -6.98 -9.14
N VAL A 49 7.71 -7.09 -9.82
CA VAL A 49 7.12 -5.98 -10.58
C VAL A 49 6.81 -4.81 -9.66
N LEU A 50 6.21 -5.06 -8.49
CA LEU A 50 5.88 -4.00 -7.53
C LEU A 50 7.14 -3.25 -7.06
N ILE A 51 8.19 -3.97 -6.69
CA ILE A 51 9.45 -3.37 -6.23
C ILE A 51 10.11 -2.57 -7.34
N ASN A 52 10.23 -3.13 -8.54
CA ASN A 52 10.83 -2.44 -9.67
C ASN A 52 9.99 -1.23 -10.12
N ARG A 53 8.65 -1.29 -10.00
CA ARG A 53 7.77 -0.15 -10.26
C ARG A 53 8.01 0.98 -9.26
N ILE A 54 8.11 0.67 -7.95
CA ILE A 54 8.44 1.67 -6.91
C ILE A 54 9.84 2.24 -7.17
N SER A 55 10.81 1.39 -7.49
CA SER A 55 12.16 1.83 -7.84
C SER A 55 12.17 2.78 -9.05
N ASN A 56 11.41 2.45 -10.10
CA ASN A 56 11.24 3.32 -11.26
C ASN A 56 10.59 4.66 -10.89
N MET A 57 9.54 4.66 -10.08
CA MET A 57 8.87 5.87 -9.61
C MET A 57 9.82 6.81 -8.85
N VAL A 58 10.67 6.25 -7.99
CA VAL A 58 11.58 7.01 -7.13
C VAL A 58 12.78 7.52 -7.92
N ARG A 59 13.38 6.68 -8.79
CA ARG A 59 14.61 7.02 -9.53
C ARG A 59 14.32 7.87 -10.76
N PHE A 60 13.33 7.46 -11.56
CA PHE A 60 13.14 7.99 -12.91
C PHE A 60 11.79 8.69 -13.11
N GLY A 61 10.81 8.47 -12.24
CA GLY A 61 9.47 9.04 -12.43
C GLY A 61 8.87 8.68 -13.79
N ASP A 62 8.39 9.67 -14.54
CA ASP A 62 7.80 9.48 -15.86
C ASP A 62 8.80 9.60 -17.02
N SER A 63 10.09 9.56 -16.73
CA SER A 63 11.16 9.78 -17.70
C SER A 63 11.12 8.84 -18.89
N TYR A 64 10.62 7.61 -18.71
CA TYR A 64 10.49 6.64 -19.79
C TYR A 64 9.48 7.07 -20.87
N ASN A 65 8.36 7.69 -20.47
CA ASN A 65 7.29 8.10 -21.36
C ASN A 65 7.35 9.58 -21.76
N SER A 66 8.18 10.37 -21.07
CA SER A 66 8.27 11.81 -21.26
C SER A 66 9.17 12.19 -22.45
N ASP A 67 8.72 13.15 -23.24
CA ASP A 67 9.53 13.82 -24.25
C ASP A 67 10.28 15.05 -23.70
N TRP A 68 10.23 15.25 -22.37
CA TRP A 68 10.95 16.34 -21.71
C TRP A 68 12.47 16.21 -21.91
N PHE A 69 13.08 17.31 -22.21
CA PHE A 69 14.52 17.48 -22.38
C PHE A 69 15.03 18.46 -21.33
N PRO A 70 15.91 18.04 -20.42
CA PRO A 70 16.46 18.93 -19.42
C PRO A 70 17.41 19.97 -20.09
N LYS A 71 17.42 21.17 -19.53
CA LYS A 71 18.47 22.13 -19.84
C LYS A 71 19.74 21.79 -19.02
N VAL A 72 20.33 20.65 -19.32
CA VAL A 72 21.53 20.17 -18.61
C VAL A 72 22.77 20.44 -19.46
N ASP A 73 23.89 20.60 -18.79
CA ASP A 73 25.19 20.72 -19.42
C ASP A 73 25.55 19.43 -20.17
N GLY A 74 26.39 19.56 -21.19
CA GLY A 74 26.82 18.42 -22.01
C GLY A 74 27.47 17.28 -21.24
N GLU A 75 27.93 17.54 -20.02
CA GLU A 75 28.54 16.58 -19.12
C GLU A 75 27.55 15.43 -18.75
N TYR A 76 26.30 15.74 -18.38
CA TYR A 76 25.26 14.73 -18.05
C TYR A 76 24.88 13.90 -19.28
N ILE A 77 24.88 14.50 -20.46
CA ILE A 77 24.61 13.79 -21.72
C ILE A 77 25.74 12.81 -22.01
N THR A 78 26.98 13.24 -21.86
CA THR A 78 28.17 12.40 -22.08
C THR A 78 28.21 11.23 -21.07
N ALA A 79 27.88 11.50 -19.80
CA ALA A 79 27.77 10.46 -18.78
C ALA A 79 26.69 9.42 -19.12
N LEU A 80 25.52 9.87 -19.59
CA LEU A 80 24.44 9.00 -20.03
C LEU A 80 24.81 8.16 -21.25
N GLU A 81 25.50 8.74 -22.24
CA GLU A 81 26.05 8.04 -23.42
C GLU A 81 27.04 6.94 -23.01
N SER A 82 27.95 7.27 -22.10
CA SER A 82 28.94 6.34 -21.58
C SER A 82 28.26 5.19 -20.81
N ALA A 83 27.31 5.52 -19.94
CA ALA A 83 26.59 4.54 -19.15
C ALA A 83 25.81 3.54 -20.03
N VAL A 84 25.11 4.04 -21.06
CA VAL A 84 24.39 3.17 -22.01
C VAL A 84 25.35 2.28 -22.79
N LYS A 85 26.47 2.82 -23.26
CA LYS A 85 27.45 2.08 -24.06
C LYS A 85 28.17 0.99 -23.28
N ASN A 86 28.48 1.25 -22.01
CA ASN A 86 29.27 0.35 -21.15
C ASN A 86 28.40 -0.52 -20.23
N ASP A 87 27.07 -0.38 -20.27
CA ASP A 87 26.12 -1.02 -19.34
C ASP A 87 26.44 -0.71 -17.86
N GLU A 88 26.79 0.57 -17.59
CA GLU A 88 27.16 1.07 -16.28
C GLU A 88 25.98 1.80 -15.61
N LYS A 89 26.01 1.86 -14.28
CA LYS A 89 25.06 2.68 -13.52
C LYS A 89 25.58 4.09 -13.36
N LEU A 90 24.71 5.06 -13.57
CA LEU A 90 24.96 6.44 -13.20
C LEU A 90 24.93 6.60 -11.67
N ASP A 91 25.62 7.61 -11.19
CA ASP A 91 25.46 8.06 -9.81
C ASP A 91 24.08 8.71 -9.59
N PHE A 92 23.70 8.81 -8.31
CA PHE A 92 22.37 9.30 -7.94
C PHE A 92 22.07 10.72 -8.41
N GLU A 93 23.06 11.64 -8.37
CA GLU A 93 22.85 13.03 -8.80
C GLU A 93 22.65 13.10 -10.31
N THR A 94 23.43 12.36 -11.09
CA THR A 94 23.26 12.26 -12.54
C THR A 94 21.89 11.63 -12.91
N GLU A 95 21.47 10.55 -12.23
CA GLU A 95 20.13 9.97 -12.43
C GLU A 95 19.02 10.99 -12.18
N LYS A 96 19.15 11.80 -11.14
CA LYS A 96 18.18 12.82 -10.77
C LYS A 96 18.08 13.92 -11.84
N GLU A 97 19.21 14.37 -12.38
CA GLU A 97 19.23 15.41 -13.42
C GLU A 97 18.64 14.95 -14.74
N ILE A 98 18.79 13.67 -15.09
CA ILE A 98 18.16 13.11 -16.30
C ILE A 98 16.70 12.71 -16.12
N SER A 99 16.20 12.75 -14.88
CA SER A 99 14.86 12.28 -14.52
C SER A 99 13.83 13.39 -14.55
N THR A 100 12.58 13.02 -14.83
CA THR A 100 11.44 13.94 -14.74
C THR A 100 10.28 13.29 -13.98
N GLY A 101 9.68 14.08 -13.07
CA GLY A 101 8.54 13.61 -12.31
C GLY A 101 8.85 12.49 -11.31
N ALA A 102 10.10 12.38 -10.84
CA ALA A 102 10.48 11.42 -9.80
C ALA A 102 9.62 11.62 -8.55
N ILE A 103 9.04 10.52 -8.05
CA ILE A 103 8.12 10.55 -6.92
C ILE A 103 8.92 10.48 -5.63
N LYS A 104 8.66 11.42 -4.73
CA LYS A 104 9.30 11.42 -3.41
C LYS A 104 8.87 10.16 -2.64
N PRO A 105 9.81 9.42 -2.03
CA PRO A 105 9.53 8.13 -1.40
C PRO A 105 8.43 8.18 -0.35
N TRP A 106 8.36 9.24 0.45
CA TRP A 106 7.31 9.43 1.47
C TRP A 106 5.90 9.65 0.91
N ASN A 107 5.75 9.88 -0.39
CA ASN A 107 4.47 9.92 -1.10
C ASN A 107 4.03 8.53 -1.60
N ILE A 108 4.82 7.49 -1.36
CA ILE A 108 4.52 6.13 -1.80
C ILE A 108 4.00 5.30 -0.62
N LEU A 109 2.82 4.73 -0.82
CA LEU A 109 2.20 3.81 0.11
C LEU A 109 2.06 2.43 -0.55
N ALA A 110 2.78 1.44 -0.03
CA ALA A 110 2.72 0.05 -0.46
C ALA A 110 2.06 -0.82 0.63
N ILE A 111 0.89 -1.39 0.33
CA ILE A 111 0.09 -2.14 1.30
C ILE A 111 0.06 -3.61 0.95
N THR A 112 0.17 -4.45 1.98
CA THR A 112 0.04 -5.90 1.89
C THR A 112 -0.83 -6.46 3.00
N PHE A 113 -1.19 -7.76 2.91
CA PHE A 113 -2.10 -8.38 3.89
C PHE A 113 -1.40 -8.91 5.13
N THR A 114 -0.12 -9.32 5.03
CA THR A 114 0.57 -9.95 6.16
C THR A 114 1.82 -9.18 6.58
N ASN A 115 2.14 -9.24 7.87
CA ASN A 115 3.37 -8.63 8.41
C ASN A 115 4.63 -9.22 7.78
N LYS A 116 4.62 -10.52 7.46
CA LYS A 116 5.73 -11.19 6.77
C LYS A 116 5.95 -10.58 5.38
N ALA A 117 4.88 -10.43 4.58
CA ALA A 117 4.98 -9.82 3.26
C ALA A 117 5.39 -8.34 3.32
N ALA A 118 4.93 -7.59 4.34
CA ALA A 118 5.37 -6.22 4.55
C ALA A 118 6.85 -6.12 4.91
N ALA A 119 7.35 -7.04 5.74
CA ALA A 119 8.78 -7.10 6.07
C ALA A 119 9.64 -7.47 4.85
N GLU A 120 9.21 -8.47 4.07
CA GLU A 120 9.89 -8.86 2.83
C GLU A 120 9.90 -7.71 1.81
N LEU A 121 8.78 -6.98 1.68
CA LEU A 121 8.70 -5.83 0.79
C LEU A 121 9.69 -4.73 1.19
N ARG A 122 9.75 -4.39 2.49
CA ARG A 122 10.73 -3.40 3.00
C ARG A 122 12.16 -3.82 2.73
N GLN A 123 12.51 -5.09 3.00
CA GLN A 123 13.86 -5.60 2.76
C GLN A 123 14.23 -5.45 1.27
N ARG A 124 13.38 -5.91 0.37
CA ARG A 124 13.64 -5.84 -1.07
C ARG A 124 13.68 -4.40 -1.61
N LEU A 125 12.90 -3.48 -1.03
CA LEU A 125 13.00 -2.05 -1.35
C LEU A 125 14.35 -1.49 -0.87
N SER A 126 14.80 -1.86 0.34
CA SER A 126 16.11 -1.46 0.84
C SER A 126 17.25 -1.99 -0.04
N ASP A 127 17.16 -3.23 -0.50
CA ASP A 127 18.13 -3.81 -1.43
C ASP A 127 18.18 -3.07 -2.78
N SER A 128 17.06 -2.48 -3.20
CA SER A 128 16.93 -1.79 -4.50
C SER A 128 17.22 -0.28 -4.46
N LEU A 129 16.83 0.39 -3.38
CA LEU A 129 16.85 1.86 -3.23
C LEU A 129 17.79 2.35 -2.11
N GLY A 130 18.45 1.43 -1.37
CA GLY A 130 19.26 1.79 -0.23
C GLY A 130 18.46 2.52 0.86
N ASP A 131 19.06 3.53 1.48
CA ASP A 131 18.45 4.32 2.56
C ASP A 131 17.19 5.06 2.14
N THR A 132 17.06 5.41 0.87
CA THR A 132 15.86 6.05 0.31
C THR A 132 14.59 5.21 0.51
N ALA A 133 14.72 3.88 0.61
CA ALA A 133 13.62 2.97 0.87
C ALA A 133 12.96 3.17 2.25
N LEU A 134 13.69 3.74 3.22
CA LEU A 134 13.18 3.97 4.58
C LEU A 134 12.00 4.95 4.61
N ASP A 135 11.94 5.85 3.65
CA ASP A 135 10.87 6.84 3.51
C ASP A 135 9.62 6.28 2.81
N VAL A 136 9.72 5.12 2.13
CA VAL A 136 8.57 4.45 1.52
C VAL A 136 7.72 3.80 2.60
N THR A 137 6.44 4.16 2.68
CA THR A 137 5.52 3.52 3.62
C THR A 137 5.11 2.14 3.11
N ALA A 138 5.78 1.08 3.59
CA ALA A 138 5.41 -0.32 3.32
C ALA A 138 4.85 -0.99 4.58
N SER A 139 3.55 -1.34 4.59
CA SER A 139 2.87 -1.86 5.78
C SER A 139 1.66 -2.73 5.45
N THR A 140 1.05 -3.34 6.48
CA THR A 140 -0.27 -3.96 6.35
C THR A 140 -1.38 -2.91 6.48
N PHE A 141 -2.59 -3.22 5.98
CA PHE A 141 -3.78 -2.38 6.19
C PHE A 141 -3.98 -2.05 7.67
N HIS A 142 -3.94 -3.05 8.54
CA HIS A 142 -4.14 -2.86 9.98
C HIS A 142 -3.09 -1.93 10.58
N SER A 143 -1.82 -2.11 10.24
CA SER A 143 -0.73 -1.26 10.75
C SER A 143 -0.85 0.19 10.26
N LEU A 144 -1.28 0.39 9.01
CA LEU A 144 -1.54 1.72 8.47
C LEU A 144 -2.71 2.38 9.18
N CYS A 145 -3.85 1.69 9.29
CA CYS A 145 -5.05 2.21 9.95
C CYS A 145 -4.77 2.54 11.42
N MET A 146 -4.01 1.70 12.12
CA MET A 146 -3.58 1.99 13.50
C MET A 146 -2.76 3.28 13.59
N ARG A 147 -1.83 3.51 12.65
CA ARG A 147 -1.04 4.76 12.63
C ARG A 147 -1.91 5.99 12.36
N ILE A 148 -2.87 5.87 11.43
CA ILE A 148 -3.82 6.95 11.16
C ILE A 148 -4.64 7.25 12.41
N LEU A 149 -5.21 6.22 13.06
CA LEU A 149 -6.00 6.40 14.28
C LEU A 149 -5.18 6.95 15.45
N ARG A 150 -3.90 6.60 15.59
CA ARG A 150 -3.02 7.17 16.61
C ARG A 150 -2.81 8.68 16.41
N ARG A 151 -2.84 9.15 15.17
CA ARG A 151 -2.66 10.56 14.83
C ARG A 151 -3.97 11.36 14.89
N GLU A 152 -5.05 10.78 14.34
CA GLU A 152 -6.31 11.49 14.10
C GLU A 152 -7.48 10.99 14.97
N GLY A 153 -7.26 9.97 15.80
CA GLY A 153 -8.34 9.30 16.55
C GLY A 153 -9.07 10.18 17.55
N GLU A 154 -8.46 11.28 18.00
CA GLU A 154 -9.11 12.27 18.88
C GLU A 154 -10.38 12.85 18.25
N ILE A 155 -10.43 12.99 16.93
CA ILE A 155 -11.61 13.45 16.18
C ILE A 155 -12.79 12.48 16.36
N LEU A 156 -12.48 11.19 16.57
CA LEU A 156 -13.46 10.13 16.81
C LEU A 156 -13.71 9.85 18.29
N GLY A 157 -13.14 10.64 19.20
CA GLY A 157 -13.25 10.48 20.64
C GLY A 157 -12.28 9.47 21.27
N TYR A 158 -11.32 8.93 20.50
CA TYR A 158 -10.29 8.03 21.04
C TYR A 158 -9.12 8.83 21.62
N GLY A 159 -8.70 8.51 22.83
CA GLY A 159 -7.46 9.04 23.40
C GLY A 159 -6.23 8.50 22.63
N LYS A 160 -5.10 9.21 22.68
CA LYS A 160 -3.85 8.81 22.01
C LYS A 160 -3.32 7.42 22.42
N ALA A 161 -3.66 6.99 23.63
CA ALA A 161 -3.23 5.71 24.21
C ALA A 161 -4.30 4.62 24.17
N PHE A 162 -5.18 4.61 23.16
CA PHE A 162 -6.20 3.57 23.05
C PHE A 162 -5.58 2.17 22.87
N THR A 163 -6.23 1.16 23.44
CA THR A 163 -5.84 -0.24 23.29
C THR A 163 -6.45 -0.83 22.01
N VAL A 164 -5.65 -1.60 21.29
CA VAL A 164 -6.13 -2.36 20.12
C VAL A 164 -6.46 -3.77 20.56
N TYR A 165 -7.73 -4.16 20.47
CA TYR A 165 -8.19 -5.48 20.83
C TYR A 165 -7.91 -6.49 19.71
N ASP A 166 -7.33 -7.62 20.08
CA ASP A 166 -7.23 -8.77 19.19
C ASP A 166 -8.55 -9.57 19.13
N THR A 167 -8.56 -10.65 18.37
CA THR A 167 -9.76 -11.49 18.20
C THR A 167 -10.22 -12.13 19.50
N ASP A 168 -9.31 -12.45 20.41
CA ASP A 168 -9.65 -13.12 21.68
C ASP A 168 -10.13 -12.09 22.71
N ASP A 169 -9.58 -10.88 22.71
CA ASP A 169 -10.11 -9.75 23.48
C ASP A 169 -11.54 -9.42 23.05
N GLN A 170 -11.79 -9.33 21.74
CA GLN A 170 -13.13 -9.08 21.20
C GLN A 170 -14.14 -10.15 21.63
N LYS A 171 -13.74 -11.43 21.61
CA LYS A 171 -14.60 -12.54 22.09
C LYS A 171 -14.87 -12.44 23.58
N ARG A 172 -13.89 -12.01 24.38
CA ARG A 172 -14.03 -11.84 25.83
C ARG A 172 -15.07 -10.77 26.14
N VAL A 173 -14.93 -9.59 25.52
CA VAL A 173 -15.91 -8.51 25.63
C VAL A 173 -17.31 -8.98 25.23
N MET A 174 -17.43 -9.67 24.11
CA MET A 174 -18.73 -10.17 23.65
C MET A 174 -19.34 -11.20 24.62
N LYS A 175 -18.54 -12.06 25.27
CA LYS A 175 -19.00 -12.97 26.31
C LYS A 175 -19.59 -12.24 27.53
N GLU A 176 -18.94 -11.18 27.97
CA GLU A 176 -19.41 -10.34 29.06
C GLU A 176 -20.76 -9.70 28.70
N ILE A 177 -20.84 -9.08 27.49
CA ILE A 177 -22.10 -8.48 27.00
C ILE A 177 -23.24 -9.49 26.96
N ILE A 178 -23.01 -10.68 26.43
CA ILE A 178 -24.04 -11.76 26.36
C ILE A 178 -24.49 -12.18 27.75
N LYS A 179 -23.54 -12.33 28.68
CA LYS A 179 -23.81 -12.68 30.06
C LYS A 179 -24.66 -11.60 30.77
N ASP A 180 -24.29 -10.33 30.59
CA ASP A 180 -24.98 -9.20 31.20
C ASP A 180 -26.42 -9.03 30.67
N PHE A 181 -26.65 -9.39 29.42
CA PHE A 181 -27.97 -9.38 28.82
C PHE A 181 -28.79 -10.68 29.08
N GLY A 182 -28.22 -11.66 29.80
CA GLY A 182 -28.88 -12.94 30.09
C GLY A 182 -29.19 -13.77 28.83
N ILE A 183 -28.40 -13.62 27.78
CA ILE A 183 -28.58 -14.34 26.50
C ILE A 183 -27.93 -15.71 26.62
N ASP A 184 -28.71 -16.78 26.36
CA ASP A 184 -28.18 -18.15 26.34
C ASP A 184 -27.32 -18.38 25.09
N GLU A 185 -26.03 -18.71 25.30
CA GLU A 185 -25.06 -19.01 24.23
C GLU A 185 -25.51 -20.22 23.37
N LYS A 186 -26.37 -21.09 23.88
CA LYS A 186 -26.96 -22.19 23.10
C LYS A 186 -27.93 -21.67 22.04
N PHE A 187 -28.59 -20.55 22.32
CA PHE A 187 -29.53 -19.94 21.39
C PHE A 187 -28.84 -19.11 20.31
N VAL A 188 -27.79 -18.32 20.66
CA VAL A 188 -27.03 -17.50 19.70
C VAL A 188 -25.55 -17.62 19.95
N ARG A 189 -24.85 -18.19 19.01
CA ARG A 189 -23.37 -18.31 19.07
C ARG A 189 -22.67 -16.94 18.97
N ILE A 190 -21.71 -16.71 19.84
CA ILE A 190 -20.86 -15.49 19.84
C ILE A 190 -20.34 -15.16 18.44
N LYS A 191 -19.81 -16.17 17.73
CA LYS A 191 -19.30 -16.00 16.37
C LYS A 191 -20.34 -15.43 15.40
N THR A 192 -21.61 -15.82 15.56
CA THR A 192 -22.70 -15.31 14.71
C THR A 192 -22.96 -13.83 14.97
N ILE A 193 -22.98 -13.42 16.25
CA ILE A 193 -23.15 -12.01 16.65
C ILE A 193 -21.98 -11.18 16.10
N MET A 194 -20.75 -11.60 16.35
CA MET A 194 -19.54 -10.88 15.90
C MET A 194 -19.49 -10.73 14.38
N ASN A 195 -19.81 -11.78 13.62
CA ASN A 195 -19.83 -11.73 12.16
C ASN A 195 -20.89 -10.74 11.63
N LYS A 196 -22.08 -10.71 12.26
CA LYS A 196 -23.13 -9.75 11.88
C LYS A 196 -22.71 -8.31 12.21
N ILE A 197 -22.11 -8.07 13.37
CA ILE A 197 -21.56 -6.76 13.75
C ILE A 197 -20.47 -6.33 12.76
N SER A 198 -19.54 -7.22 12.41
CA SER A 198 -18.52 -6.94 11.38
C SER A 198 -19.18 -6.53 10.07
N GLY A 199 -20.19 -7.28 9.61
CA GLY A 199 -20.92 -6.96 8.38
C GLY A 199 -21.67 -5.62 8.43
N TYR A 200 -22.14 -5.17 9.59
CA TYR A 200 -22.69 -3.82 9.76
C TYR A 200 -21.58 -2.76 9.67
N LYS A 201 -20.46 -2.98 10.37
CA LYS A 201 -19.30 -2.07 10.32
C LYS A 201 -18.72 -1.93 8.91
N ASP A 202 -18.60 -3.02 8.16
CA ASP A 202 -18.12 -3.02 6.77
C ASP A 202 -19.02 -2.16 5.84
N LYS A 203 -20.29 -2.04 6.18
CA LYS A 203 -21.29 -1.22 5.45
C LYS A 203 -21.47 0.17 6.06
N LEU A 204 -20.69 0.52 7.07
CA LEU A 204 -20.81 1.76 7.84
C LEU A 204 -22.20 1.94 8.49
N ILE A 205 -22.90 0.85 8.81
CA ILE A 205 -24.20 0.87 9.47
C ILE A 205 -23.98 0.97 10.98
N SER A 206 -24.46 2.06 11.58
CA SER A 206 -24.40 2.27 13.03
C SER A 206 -25.38 1.35 13.79
N PRO A 207 -25.20 1.14 15.12
CA PRO A 207 -26.18 0.39 15.92
C PRO A 207 -27.61 0.92 15.80
N ALA A 208 -27.79 2.23 15.80
CA ALA A 208 -29.10 2.87 15.67
C ALA A 208 -29.76 2.67 14.30
N GLU A 209 -28.95 2.60 13.24
CA GLU A 209 -29.45 2.26 11.90
C GLU A 209 -29.78 0.78 11.77
N ALA A 210 -28.92 -0.10 12.33
CA ALA A 210 -29.16 -1.53 12.33
C ALA A 210 -30.47 -1.88 13.10
N GLU A 211 -30.80 -1.14 14.15
CA GLU A 211 -32.03 -1.32 14.93
C GLU A 211 -33.30 -1.10 14.09
N LYS A 212 -33.28 -0.11 13.19
CA LYS A 212 -34.43 0.18 12.29
C LYS A 212 -34.72 -0.94 11.31
N HIS A 213 -33.75 -1.80 11.05
CA HIS A 213 -33.84 -2.91 10.08
C HIS A 213 -33.91 -4.30 10.74
N ALA A 214 -33.95 -4.36 12.06
CA ALA A 214 -34.05 -5.62 12.78
C ALA A 214 -35.48 -6.20 12.68
N ASN A 215 -35.64 -7.27 11.90
CA ASN A 215 -36.96 -7.84 11.57
C ASN A 215 -37.27 -9.15 12.32
N ASN A 216 -36.34 -9.65 13.14
CA ASN A 216 -36.49 -10.89 13.89
C ASN A 216 -35.73 -10.84 15.22
N THR A 217 -36.06 -11.81 16.11
CA THR A 217 -35.48 -11.91 17.47
C THR A 217 -33.95 -11.97 17.44
N LEU A 218 -33.37 -12.71 16.50
CA LEU A 218 -31.92 -12.84 16.39
C LEU A 218 -31.28 -11.49 16.04
N GLU A 219 -31.86 -10.76 15.10
CA GLU A 219 -31.36 -9.43 14.71
C GLU A 219 -31.51 -8.43 15.86
N GLY A 220 -32.60 -8.46 16.60
CA GLY A 220 -32.77 -7.64 17.79
C GLY A 220 -31.68 -7.89 18.85
N ILE A 221 -31.33 -9.18 19.09
CA ILE A 221 -30.22 -9.55 19.99
C ILE A 221 -28.87 -8.99 19.45
N VAL A 222 -28.59 -9.19 18.16
CA VAL A 222 -27.35 -8.72 17.54
C VAL A 222 -27.22 -7.21 17.67
N VAL A 223 -28.29 -6.45 17.38
CA VAL A 223 -28.27 -4.99 17.45
C VAL A 223 -28.08 -4.50 18.88
N LYS A 224 -28.73 -5.15 19.85
CA LYS A 224 -28.54 -4.84 21.26
C LYS A 224 -27.10 -5.06 21.72
N CYS A 225 -26.50 -6.21 21.31
CA CYS A 225 -25.09 -6.49 21.56
C CYS A 225 -24.16 -5.50 20.83
N TYR A 226 -24.51 -5.09 19.62
CA TYR A 226 -23.74 -4.12 18.85
C TYR A 226 -23.71 -2.75 19.53
N GLY A 227 -24.86 -2.29 20.05
CA GLY A 227 -24.94 -1.04 20.80
C GLY A 227 -23.98 -1.03 22.01
N GLU A 228 -23.96 -2.11 22.79
CA GLU A 228 -23.07 -2.24 23.95
C GLU A 228 -21.59 -2.42 23.55
N TYR A 229 -21.34 -3.21 22.51
CA TYR A 229 -19.98 -3.41 21.98
C TYR A 229 -19.34 -2.13 21.41
N GLN A 230 -20.15 -1.15 21.03
CA GLN A 230 -19.68 0.13 20.48
C GLN A 230 -19.42 1.19 21.57
N ARG A 231 -19.88 1.01 22.80
CA ARG A 231 -19.57 1.85 23.95
C ARG A 231 -18.15 1.65 24.46
#